data_1aac641283ce5157547da8ccb436b371
#
_entry.id   1aac641283ce5157547da8ccb436b371
#
_cell.length_a   1.000
_cell.length_b   1.000
_cell.length_c   1.000
_cell.angle_alpha   90.00
_cell.angle_beta   90.00
_cell.angle_gamma   90.00
#
_symmetry.space_group_name_H-M   'P 1'
#
loop_
_entity.id
_entity.type
_entity.pdbx_description
1 polymer ?
#
loop_
_entity_poly.entity_id
_entity_poly.type
_entity_poly.pdbx_seq_one_letter_code
_entity_poly.pdbx_strand_id
1 'polypeptide(L)'
;MSVINRMSEIIGLAPIADKIEFICDSVVDCDAYTRSKIEYLVNGRNIPAFLLIPKGEGPFPAVLVNHQHHSQRNWGKSEVCGLVGDPLQDFGSKLARAGFVVIAPDAICFEE
;
A
#
# COMPACT_ATOMS: atom_id res chain seq x y z
N MET A 1 -4.85 -17.90 27.08
CA MET A 1 -4.76 -17.34 25.70
C MET A 1 -4.84 -15.82 25.77
N SER A 2 -3.95 -15.11 25.10
CA SER A 2 -3.99 -13.64 25.07
C SER A 2 -5.19 -13.14 24.25
N VAL A 3 -5.62 -11.90 24.52
CA VAL A 3 -6.69 -11.24 23.73
C VAL A 3 -6.32 -11.19 22.24
N ILE A 4 -5.05 -10.90 21.94
CA ILE A 4 -4.54 -10.85 20.56
C ILE A 4 -4.69 -12.21 19.87
N ASN A 5 -4.31 -13.29 20.52
CA ASN A 5 -4.46 -14.63 19.95
C ASN A 5 -5.93 -14.98 19.69
N ARG A 6 -6.80 -14.64 20.63
CA ARG A 6 -8.24 -14.88 20.48
C ARG A 6 -8.83 -14.06 19.33
N MET A 7 -8.45 -12.81 19.20
CA MET A 7 -8.88 -11.97 18.06
C MET A 7 -8.38 -12.54 16.74
N SER A 8 -7.11 -12.96 16.69
CA SER A 8 -6.53 -13.56 15.48
C SER A 8 -7.29 -14.80 15.02
N GLU A 9 -7.70 -15.65 15.94
CA GLU A 9 -8.55 -16.82 15.62
C GLU A 9 -9.91 -16.40 15.05
N ILE A 10 -10.58 -15.44 15.71
CA ILE A 10 -11.92 -15.00 15.31
C ILE A 10 -11.94 -14.39 13.91
N ILE A 11 -10.95 -13.57 13.57
CA ILE A 11 -10.87 -12.91 12.27
C ILE A 11 -10.08 -13.71 11.23
N GLY A 12 -9.61 -14.90 11.59
CA GLY A 12 -8.91 -15.79 10.68
C GLY A 12 -7.55 -15.29 10.22
N LEU A 13 -6.83 -14.56 11.06
CA LEU A 13 -5.48 -14.09 10.73
C LEU A 13 -4.52 -15.28 10.63
N ALA A 14 -3.86 -15.38 9.49
CA ALA A 14 -2.72 -16.28 9.32
C ALA A 14 -1.50 -15.77 10.12
N PRO A 15 -0.57 -16.66 10.51
CA PRO A 15 0.69 -16.25 11.09
C PRO A 15 1.41 -15.23 10.19
N ILE A 16 2.01 -14.20 10.80
CA ILE A 16 2.81 -13.22 10.08
C ILE A 16 4.10 -13.91 9.62
N ALA A 17 4.40 -13.80 8.32
CA ALA A 17 5.65 -14.31 7.78
C ALA A 17 6.83 -13.44 8.26
N ASP A 18 7.94 -14.08 8.59
CA ASP A 18 9.17 -13.38 8.97
C ASP A 18 9.75 -12.54 7.83
N LYS A 19 9.46 -12.94 6.59
CA LYS A 19 9.92 -12.26 5.39
C LYS A 19 8.82 -12.27 4.34
N ILE A 20 8.58 -11.11 3.74
CA ILE A 20 7.64 -10.94 2.62
C ILE A 20 8.44 -10.76 1.35
N GLU A 21 8.17 -11.61 0.36
CA GLU A 21 8.72 -11.49 -0.99
C GLU A 21 7.89 -10.52 -1.81
N PHE A 22 8.55 -9.71 -2.63
CA PHE A 22 7.87 -8.79 -3.54
C PHE A 22 8.63 -8.67 -4.85
N ILE A 23 7.89 -8.30 -5.90
CA ILE A 23 8.41 -8.01 -7.24
C ILE A 23 8.17 -6.52 -7.50
N CYS A 24 9.16 -5.83 -8.04
CA CYS A 24 9.02 -4.45 -8.49
C CYS A 24 8.95 -4.41 -10.03
N ASP A 25 7.80 -3.97 -10.57
CA ASP A 25 7.59 -3.93 -12.01
C ASP A 25 8.12 -2.67 -12.65
N SER A 26 7.96 -1.54 -11.99
CA SER A 26 8.33 -0.24 -12.54
C SER A 26 8.60 0.78 -11.45
N VAL A 27 9.45 1.77 -11.76
CA VAL A 27 9.74 2.89 -10.88
C VAL A 27 9.56 4.19 -11.66
N VAL A 28 8.80 5.12 -11.09
CA VAL A 28 8.55 6.44 -11.66
C VAL A 28 9.13 7.50 -10.72
N ASP A 29 9.89 8.44 -11.28
CA ASP A 29 10.36 9.61 -10.55
C ASP A 29 9.22 10.64 -10.45
N CYS A 30 8.84 10.97 -9.22
CA CYS A 30 7.80 11.95 -8.91
C CYS A 30 8.35 13.23 -8.26
N ASP A 31 9.60 13.57 -8.57
CA ASP A 31 10.34 14.73 -8.03
C ASP A 31 10.72 14.56 -6.56
N ALA A 32 9.80 14.76 -5.61
CA ALA A 32 10.09 14.64 -4.18
C ALA A 32 10.17 13.19 -3.68
N TYR A 33 9.66 12.24 -4.43
CA TYR A 33 9.65 10.81 -4.10
C TYR A 33 9.70 9.95 -5.37
N THR A 34 9.94 8.67 -5.21
CA THR A 34 9.76 7.67 -6.27
C THR A 34 8.51 6.87 -6.00
N ARG A 35 7.78 6.50 -7.05
CA ARG A 35 6.64 5.58 -6.98
C ARG A 35 6.98 4.30 -7.73
N SER A 36 6.98 3.19 -7.03
CA SER A 36 7.18 1.87 -7.59
C SER A 36 5.87 1.10 -7.62
N LYS A 37 5.56 0.46 -8.74
CA LYS A 37 4.53 -0.57 -8.78
C LYS A 37 5.15 -1.88 -8.30
N ILE A 38 4.59 -2.45 -7.25
CA ILE A 38 5.05 -3.71 -6.67
C ILE A 38 3.91 -4.71 -6.57
N GLU A 39 4.28 -5.97 -6.53
CA GLU A 39 3.39 -7.06 -6.11
C GLU A 39 4.07 -7.82 -4.98
N TYR A 40 3.36 -8.05 -3.89
CA TYR A 40 3.86 -8.85 -2.80
C TYR A 40 2.96 -10.07 -2.56
N LEU A 41 3.57 -11.16 -2.15
CA LEU A 41 2.92 -12.45 -1.98
C LEU A 41 2.44 -12.64 -0.54
N VAL A 42 1.15 -12.83 -0.37
CA VAL A 42 0.53 -13.13 0.93
C VAL A 42 -0.41 -14.31 0.77
N ASN A 43 -0.16 -15.37 1.51
CA ASN A 43 -0.99 -16.60 1.51
C ASN A 43 -1.30 -17.12 0.09
N GLY A 44 -0.29 -17.17 -0.77
CA GLY A 44 -0.42 -17.62 -2.15
C GLY A 44 -1.11 -16.63 -3.10
N ARG A 45 -1.35 -15.40 -2.69
CA ARG A 45 -1.95 -14.35 -3.51
C ARG A 45 -0.97 -13.21 -3.72
N ASN A 46 -0.85 -12.77 -4.96
CA ASN A 46 -0.15 -11.53 -5.28
C ASN A 46 -1.05 -10.34 -4.98
N ILE A 47 -0.53 -9.38 -4.23
CA ILE A 47 -1.21 -8.14 -3.89
C ILE A 47 -0.53 -7.00 -4.63
N PRO A 48 -1.17 -6.39 -5.65
CA PRO A 48 -0.64 -5.20 -6.28
C PRO A 48 -0.66 -4.02 -5.32
N ALA A 49 0.42 -3.24 -5.33
CA ALA A 49 0.53 -2.06 -4.49
C ALA A 49 1.39 -0.99 -5.15
N PHE A 50 1.22 0.27 -4.72
CA PHE A 50 2.24 1.29 -4.93
C PHE A 50 3.08 1.45 -3.67
N LEU A 51 4.39 1.54 -3.88
CA LEU A 51 5.37 1.87 -2.85
C LEU A 51 5.96 3.25 -3.19
N LEU A 52 5.74 4.22 -2.32
CA LEU A 52 6.25 5.58 -2.47
C LEU A 52 7.37 5.79 -1.47
N ILE A 53 8.54 6.17 -1.95
CA ILE A 53 9.73 6.37 -1.12
C ILE A 53 10.23 7.80 -1.30
N PRO A 54 10.26 8.62 -0.23
CA PRO A 54 10.84 9.97 -0.29
C PRO A 54 12.28 9.94 -0.76
N LYS A 55 12.70 10.95 -1.50
CA LYS A 55 14.12 11.14 -1.83
C LYS A 55 14.90 11.61 -0.61
N GLY A 56 16.18 11.31 -0.59
CA GLY A 56 17.09 11.68 0.49
C GLY A 56 17.49 10.47 1.33
N GLU A 57 18.09 10.75 2.46
CA GLU A 57 18.58 9.73 3.38
C GLU A 57 17.54 9.44 4.45
N GLY A 58 17.25 8.14 4.62
CA GLY A 58 16.40 7.66 5.69
C GLY A 58 17.16 7.47 7.02
N PRO A 59 16.55 6.76 7.96
CA PRO A 59 15.26 6.10 7.82
C PRO A 59 14.08 7.07 7.82
N PHE A 60 13.01 6.69 7.11
CA PHE A 60 11.74 7.43 7.08
C PHE A 60 10.66 6.67 7.84
N PRO A 61 9.72 7.35 8.50
CA PRO A 61 8.54 6.69 9.02
C PRO A 61 7.69 6.12 7.88
N ALA A 62 6.98 5.03 8.11
CA ALA A 62 6.18 4.36 7.11
C ALA A 62 4.69 4.38 7.45
N VAL A 63 3.86 4.48 6.42
CA VAL A 63 2.40 4.51 6.54
C VAL A 63 1.79 3.54 5.53
N LEU A 64 0.85 2.73 6.00
CA LEU A 64 -0.05 1.95 5.16
C LEU A 64 -1.28 2.81 4.83
N VAL A 65 -1.53 3.02 3.54
CA VAL A 65 -2.67 3.80 3.06
C VAL A 65 -3.65 2.87 2.34
N ASN A 66 -4.82 2.70 2.91
CA ASN A 66 -5.90 1.93 2.29
C ASN A 66 -6.83 2.86 1.52
N HIS A 67 -7.19 2.47 0.29
CA HIS A 67 -8.15 3.20 -0.52
C HIS A 67 -9.59 3.00 -0.02
N GLN A 68 -10.49 3.90 -0.41
CA GLN A 68 -11.91 3.81 -0.09
C GLN A 68 -12.62 2.73 -0.93
N HIS A 69 -13.77 2.27 -0.46
CA HIS A 69 -14.61 1.33 -1.20
C HIS A 69 -15.40 2.00 -2.33
N HIS A 70 -16.05 3.07 -2.10
CA HIS A 70 -16.75 4.01 -3.00
C HIS A 70 -17.49 3.40 -4.21
N SER A 71 -17.84 2.13 -4.20
CA SER A 71 -18.50 1.43 -5.33
C SER A 71 -17.79 1.53 -6.70
N GLN A 72 -16.57 2.07 -6.74
CA GLN A 72 -15.73 2.25 -7.93
C GLN A 72 -14.58 1.25 -7.91
N ARG A 73 -14.87 0.03 -8.35
CA ARG A 73 -13.86 -1.05 -8.29
C ARG A 73 -12.72 -0.88 -9.29
N ASN A 74 -12.87 0.01 -10.28
CA ASN A 74 -11.80 0.35 -11.20
C ASN A 74 -10.70 1.21 -10.57
N TRP A 75 -10.95 1.79 -9.41
CA TRP A 75 -10.02 2.61 -8.67
C TRP A 75 -9.71 1.96 -7.32
N GLY A 76 -8.43 1.83 -7.05
CA GLY A 76 -7.93 1.32 -5.81
C GLY A 76 -6.73 2.15 -5.36
N LYS A 77 -5.56 1.55 -5.37
CA LYS A 77 -4.31 2.21 -5.02
C LYS A 77 -4.02 3.48 -5.83
N SER A 78 -4.49 3.55 -7.07
CA SER A 78 -4.25 4.71 -7.93
C SER A 78 -4.94 5.98 -7.43
N GLU A 79 -6.10 5.87 -6.81
CA GLU A 79 -6.81 7.04 -6.26
C GLU A 79 -6.05 7.65 -5.07
N VAL A 80 -5.60 6.84 -4.14
CA VAL A 80 -4.84 7.34 -2.98
C VAL A 80 -3.43 7.80 -3.31
N CYS A 81 -2.97 7.51 -4.52
CA CYS A 81 -1.68 7.98 -5.05
C CYS A 81 -1.82 9.17 -6.01
N GLY A 82 -3.03 9.74 -6.14
CA GLY A 82 -3.28 10.94 -6.94
C GLY A 82 -3.28 10.73 -8.45
N LEU A 83 -3.48 9.49 -8.92
CA LEU A 83 -3.42 9.17 -10.34
C LEU A 83 -4.78 9.20 -11.02
N VAL A 84 -5.84 8.91 -10.30
CA VAL A 84 -7.22 8.85 -10.77
C VAL A 84 -8.18 9.28 -9.65
N GLY A 85 -9.44 9.46 -9.99
CA GLY A 85 -10.51 9.65 -9.01
C GLY A 85 -10.51 11.02 -8.36
N ASP A 86 -10.89 11.06 -7.09
CA ASP A 86 -11.05 12.29 -6.33
C ASP A 86 -9.69 12.78 -5.76
N PRO A 87 -9.22 13.99 -6.15
CA PRO A 87 -7.99 14.56 -5.61
C PRO A 87 -7.96 14.71 -4.08
N LEU A 88 -9.10 14.75 -3.42
CA LEU A 88 -9.18 14.78 -1.96
C LEU A 88 -8.74 13.45 -1.34
N GLN A 89 -8.76 12.37 -2.10
CA GLN A 89 -8.32 11.03 -1.66
C GLN A 89 -6.82 10.80 -1.87
N ASP A 90 -6.09 11.76 -2.39
CA ASP A 90 -4.64 11.67 -2.62
C ASP A 90 -3.84 11.81 -1.31
N PHE A 91 -4.02 10.86 -0.41
CA PHE A 91 -3.27 10.81 0.85
C PHE A 91 -1.84 10.31 0.65
N GLY A 92 -1.65 9.34 -0.24
CA GLY A 92 -0.36 8.69 -0.44
C GLY A 92 0.71 9.63 -0.96
N SER A 93 0.44 10.36 -2.04
CA SER A 93 1.42 11.30 -2.60
C SER A 93 1.72 12.46 -1.64
N LYS A 94 0.71 12.94 -0.93
CA LYS A 94 0.89 14.01 0.08
C LYS A 94 1.77 13.55 1.24
N LEU A 95 1.55 12.34 1.74
CA LEU A 95 2.38 11.75 2.80
C LEU A 95 3.81 11.50 2.32
N ALA A 96 3.99 11.00 1.10
CA ALA A 96 5.34 10.81 0.54
C ALA A 96 6.09 12.14 0.41
N ARG A 97 5.42 13.21 -0.04
CA ARG A 97 6.00 14.55 -0.08
C ARG A 97 6.34 15.09 1.31
N ALA A 98 5.61 14.66 2.33
CA ALA A 98 5.86 15.04 3.73
C ALA A 98 6.96 14.18 4.39
N GLY A 99 7.58 13.24 3.69
CA GLY A 99 8.70 12.46 4.18
C GLY A 99 8.35 11.08 4.73
N PHE A 100 7.18 10.55 4.40
CA PHE A 100 6.79 9.20 4.79
C PHE A 100 7.01 8.20 3.65
N VAL A 101 7.51 7.02 3.98
CA VAL A 101 7.38 5.87 3.07
C VAL A 101 5.92 5.43 3.11
N VAL A 102 5.31 5.28 1.93
CA VAL A 102 3.91 4.89 1.81
C VAL A 102 3.81 3.57 1.07
N ILE A 103 3.04 2.64 1.62
CA ILE A 103 2.57 1.47 0.89
C ILE A 103 1.05 1.59 0.72
N ALA A 104 0.59 1.50 -0.51
CA ALA A 104 -0.82 1.61 -0.89
C ALA A 104 -1.24 0.36 -1.69
N PRO A 105 -1.77 -0.68 -1.03
CA PRO A 105 -2.23 -1.88 -1.71
C PRO A 105 -3.62 -1.74 -2.29
N ASP A 106 -3.93 -2.54 -3.32
CA ASP A 106 -5.31 -2.79 -3.73
C ASP A 106 -5.98 -3.77 -2.76
N ALA A 107 -7.22 -3.47 -2.39
CA ALA A 107 -8.08 -4.47 -1.79
C ALA A 107 -8.51 -5.50 -2.84
N ILE A 108 -8.87 -6.71 -2.39
CA ILE A 108 -9.35 -7.77 -3.28
C ILE A 108 -10.53 -7.25 -4.12
N CYS A 109 -10.49 -7.51 -5.42
CA CYS A 109 -11.49 -7.08 -6.41
C CYS A 109 -11.51 -5.58 -6.71
N PHE A 110 -10.46 -4.84 -6.37
CA PHE A 110 -10.27 -3.46 -6.78
C PHE A 110 -9.09 -3.35 -7.75
N GLU A 111 -9.21 -2.44 -8.72
CA GLU A 111 -8.25 -2.04 -9.74
C GLU A 111 -7.56 -3.21 -10.46
N GLU A 112 -6.71 -3.98 -9.79
CA GLU A 112 -5.98 -5.13 -10.36
C GLU A 112 -6.22 -6.45 -9.62
#